data_22cc2833233bfb9643a92aeed7c5dfbe
#
_entry.id   22cc2833233bfb9643a92aeed7c5dfbe
#
_cell.length_a   1.000
_cell.length_b   1.000
_cell.length_c   1.000
_cell.angle_alpha   90.00
_cell.angle_beta   90.00
_cell.angle_gamma   90.00
#
_symmetry.space_group_name_H-M   'P 1'
#
loop_
_entity.id
_entity.type
_entity.pdbx_description
1 polymer ?
#
loop_
_entity_poly.entity_id
_entity_poly.type
_entity_poly.pdbx_seq_one_letter_code
_entity_poly.pdbx_strand_id
1 'polypeptide(L)'
;SGSGKGLNWCKGTFTPFISGWCTRVAALQGGVIAEPIYNKVEDFALEFYSDGAGEVTFAGYSLFRTGKSGMYEGNYLLSNEAIRGKLSQYVPLGALTDLESRLKCELSKSVSSVYKGYLGVDMMICRFPENEKTAFRIHPCVEINLRMNMGVMTRFLYDCYVHPLSLIHISEPTRL
;
A
#
# COMPACT_ATOMS: atom_id res chain seq x y z
N SER A 1 12.98 6.84 -5.49
CA SER A 1 13.77 5.82 -4.81
C SER A 1 12.90 5.15 -3.76
N GLY A 2 12.60 3.88 -3.93
CA GLY A 2 11.79 3.10 -2.99
C GLY A 2 12.36 3.17 -1.56
N SER A 3 11.57 2.83 -0.57
CA SER A 3 11.90 2.80 0.87
C SER A 3 11.97 4.12 1.64
N GLY A 4 11.31 5.18 1.18
CA GLY A 4 11.15 6.44 1.94
C GLY A 4 12.40 7.31 2.08
N LYS A 5 13.53 6.95 1.49
CA LYS A 5 14.79 7.72 1.59
C LYS A 5 14.81 9.03 0.80
N GLY A 6 13.83 9.27 -0.08
CA GLY A 6 13.73 10.46 -0.91
C GLY A 6 12.63 11.43 -0.49
N LEU A 7 12.05 11.27 0.72
CA LEU A 7 10.98 12.12 1.22
C LEU A 7 11.51 13.29 2.03
N ASN A 8 10.96 14.49 1.77
CA ASN A 8 11.14 15.66 2.60
C ASN A 8 9.77 16.24 2.99
N TRP A 9 9.54 16.36 4.29
CA TRP A 9 8.30 16.90 4.83
C TRP A 9 8.34 18.41 4.90
N CYS A 10 7.48 19.09 4.14
CA CYS A 10 7.30 20.53 4.22
C CYS A 10 6.06 20.84 5.08
N LYS A 11 6.27 21.21 6.34
CA LYS A 11 5.20 21.62 7.26
C LYS A 11 5.23 23.13 7.42
N GLY A 12 4.26 23.82 6.82
CA GLY A 12 4.18 25.28 6.85
C GLY A 12 5.03 25.95 5.78
N THR A 13 6.16 26.57 6.15
CA THR A 13 6.97 27.39 5.23
C THR A 13 7.91 26.54 4.35
N PHE A 14 7.98 26.87 3.07
CA PHE A 14 8.95 26.31 2.13
C PHE A 14 10.32 26.94 2.40
N THR A 15 11.19 26.22 3.08
CA THR A 15 12.48 26.73 3.56
C THR A 15 13.55 26.75 2.46
N PRO A 16 14.61 27.58 2.58
CA PRO A 16 15.77 27.55 1.67
C PRO A 16 16.42 26.16 1.58
N PHE A 17 16.43 25.38 2.67
CA PHE A 17 16.92 23.99 2.66
C PHE A 17 16.09 23.10 1.73
N ILE A 18 14.76 23.15 1.84
CA ILE A 18 13.85 22.37 0.98
C ILE A 18 13.98 22.82 -0.48
N SER A 19 14.05 24.15 -0.72
CA SER A 19 14.27 24.71 -2.06
C SER A 19 15.56 24.18 -2.69
N GLY A 20 16.68 24.26 -1.97
CA GLY A 20 17.97 23.77 -2.44
C GLY A 20 17.97 22.25 -2.68
N TRP A 21 17.26 21.48 -1.84
CA TRP A 21 17.08 20.05 -2.07
C TRP A 21 16.27 19.77 -3.34
N CYS A 22 15.14 20.46 -3.54
CA CYS A 22 14.31 20.31 -4.75
C CYS A 22 15.11 20.64 -6.01
N THR A 23 15.89 21.72 -5.99
CA THR A 23 16.73 22.13 -7.14
C THR A 23 17.74 21.04 -7.50
N ARG A 24 18.43 20.46 -6.51
CA ARG A 24 19.39 19.35 -6.75
C ARG A 24 18.70 18.10 -7.30
N VAL A 25 17.57 17.71 -6.72
CA VAL A 25 16.84 16.54 -7.18
C VAL A 25 16.27 16.75 -8.58
N ALA A 26 15.70 17.90 -8.86
CA ALA A 26 15.20 18.23 -10.20
C ALA A 26 16.31 18.22 -11.26
N ALA A 27 17.50 18.71 -10.93
CA ALA A 27 18.65 18.67 -11.83
C ALA A 27 19.13 17.23 -12.13
N LEU A 28 19.00 16.30 -11.15
CA LEU A 28 19.46 14.92 -11.29
C LEU A 28 18.39 13.99 -11.89
N GLN A 29 17.12 14.21 -11.60
CA GLN A 29 16.02 13.30 -11.92
C GLN A 29 14.95 13.92 -12.85
N GLY A 30 15.14 15.16 -13.27
CA GLY A 30 14.20 15.88 -14.14
C GLY A 30 13.03 16.54 -13.41
N GLY A 31 12.81 16.25 -12.11
CA GLY A 31 11.72 16.87 -11.36
C GLY A 31 11.59 16.36 -9.93
N VAL A 32 10.65 16.95 -9.20
CA VAL A 32 10.19 16.51 -7.88
C VAL A 32 8.68 16.40 -7.90
N ILE A 33 8.14 15.46 -7.13
CA ILE A 33 6.70 15.32 -6.90
C ILE A 33 6.40 15.98 -5.55
N ALA A 34 5.34 16.79 -5.51
CA ALA A 34 4.82 17.38 -4.29
C ALA A 34 3.38 16.90 -4.06
N GLU A 35 3.12 16.39 -2.88
CA GLU A 35 1.83 15.83 -2.49
C GLU A 35 1.38 16.41 -1.15
N PRO A 36 0.07 16.51 -0.88
CA PRO A 36 -0.45 16.90 0.42
C PRO A 36 -0.01 15.93 1.51
N ILE A 37 0.22 16.45 2.73
CA ILE A 37 0.42 15.61 3.91
C ILE A 37 -0.94 15.15 4.41
N TYR A 38 -1.25 13.89 4.24
CA TYR A 38 -2.49 13.29 4.71
C TYR A 38 -2.38 12.81 6.16
N ASN A 39 -3.51 12.86 6.88
CA ASN A 39 -3.61 12.27 8.21
C ASN A 39 -3.88 10.76 8.09
N LYS A 40 -2.82 10.03 7.77
CA LYS A 40 -2.86 8.58 7.54
C LYS A 40 -3.22 7.81 8.80
N VAL A 41 -4.02 6.76 8.64
CA VAL A 41 -4.48 5.84 9.71
C VAL A 41 -3.98 4.43 9.49
N GLU A 42 -4.09 3.91 8.27
CA GLU A 42 -3.63 2.57 7.88
C GLU A 42 -2.94 2.60 6.52
N ASP A 43 -1.92 1.78 6.36
CA ASP A 43 -1.28 1.48 5.08
C ASP A 43 -1.69 0.08 4.62
N PHE A 44 -2.12 -0.05 3.38
CA PHE A 44 -2.45 -1.34 2.77
C PHE A 44 -2.15 -1.32 1.27
N ALA A 45 -2.10 -2.49 0.66
CA ALA A 45 -2.00 -2.60 -0.79
C ALA A 45 -2.96 -3.66 -1.34
N LEU A 46 -3.29 -3.52 -2.61
CA LEU A 46 -3.88 -4.56 -3.42
C LEU A 46 -2.80 -5.14 -4.31
N GLU A 47 -2.62 -6.45 -4.22
CA GLU A 47 -1.64 -7.19 -4.99
C GLU A 47 -2.31 -7.85 -6.20
N PHE A 48 -1.62 -7.83 -7.33
CA PHE A 48 -2.12 -8.35 -8.60
C PHE A 48 -1.04 -9.16 -9.33
N TYR A 49 -1.46 -9.95 -10.30
CA TYR A 49 -0.59 -10.62 -11.25
C TYR A 49 -1.02 -10.29 -12.67
N SER A 50 -0.09 -9.84 -13.48
CA SER A 50 -0.27 -9.61 -14.92
C SER A 50 0.30 -10.78 -15.70
N ASP A 51 -0.46 -11.33 -16.62
CA ASP A 51 -0.03 -12.43 -17.50
C ASP A 51 0.85 -11.97 -18.66
N GLY A 52 0.91 -10.65 -18.92
CA GLY A 52 1.62 -10.06 -20.06
C GLY A 52 0.87 -10.23 -21.39
N ALA A 53 -0.38 -10.71 -21.37
CA ALA A 53 -1.16 -11.04 -22.56
C ALA A 53 -2.54 -10.35 -22.59
N GLY A 54 -2.82 -9.44 -21.68
CA GLY A 54 -4.05 -8.65 -21.65
C GLY A 54 -4.85 -8.78 -20.36
N GLU A 55 -4.48 -9.70 -19.47
CA GLU A 55 -5.21 -9.90 -18.22
C GLU A 55 -4.37 -9.58 -16.99
N VAL A 56 -5.04 -8.94 -16.01
CA VAL A 56 -4.55 -8.75 -14.65
C VAL A 56 -5.51 -9.43 -13.68
N THR A 57 -5.00 -10.31 -12.84
CA THR A 57 -5.77 -11.02 -11.81
C THR A 57 -5.43 -10.48 -10.43
N PHE A 58 -6.43 -10.46 -9.54
CA PHE A 58 -6.24 -10.07 -8.14
C PHE A 58 -5.51 -11.19 -7.38
N ALA A 59 -4.45 -10.86 -6.67
CA ALA A 59 -3.62 -11.81 -5.91
C ALA A 59 -3.84 -11.72 -4.40
N GLY A 60 -4.43 -10.63 -3.90
CA GLY A 60 -4.78 -10.49 -2.48
C GLY A 60 -4.58 -9.10 -1.92
N TYR A 61 -4.92 -8.95 -0.66
CA TYR A 61 -4.63 -7.76 0.14
C TYR A 61 -3.31 -7.95 0.88
N SER A 62 -2.58 -6.87 1.07
CA SER A 62 -1.51 -6.80 2.05
C SER A 62 -1.74 -5.62 2.99
N LEU A 63 -1.44 -5.82 4.27
CA LEU A 63 -1.47 -4.79 5.29
C LEU A 63 -0.04 -4.59 5.77
N PHE A 64 0.43 -3.35 5.76
CA PHE A 64 1.81 -3.06 6.13
C PHE A 64 1.90 -1.84 7.05
N ARG A 65 3.06 -1.61 7.57
CA ARG A 65 3.34 -0.51 8.47
C ARG A 65 4.50 0.31 7.95
N THR A 66 4.33 1.62 8.02
CA THR A 66 5.41 2.58 7.79
C THR A 66 5.62 3.42 9.05
N GLY A 67 6.87 3.74 9.34
CA GLY A 67 7.26 4.58 10.46
C GLY A 67 6.92 6.05 10.22
N LYS A 68 7.20 6.89 11.23
CA LYS A 68 6.96 8.34 11.18
C LYS A 68 7.70 9.05 10.05
N SER A 69 8.79 8.48 9.57
CA SER A 69 9.56 8.99 8.42
C SER A 69 9.00 8.55 7.07
N GLY A 70 7.96 7.71 7.02
CA GLY A 70 7.47 7.06 5.80
C GLY A 70 8.27 5.81 5.40
N MET A 71 9.25 5.38 6.21
CA MET A 71 10.01 4.16 5.94
C MET A 71 9.18 2.92 6.23
N TYR A 72 9.21 1.95 5.32
CA TYR A 72 8.60 0.64 5.50
C TYR A 72 9.20 -0.10 6.71
N GLU A 73 8.34 -0.62 7.58
CA GLU A 73 8.71 -1.37 8.79
C GLU A 73 8.39 -2.87 8.68
N GLY A 74 7.38 -3.25 7.90
CA GLY A 74 7.01 -4.65 7.71
C GLY A 74 5.54 -4.86 7.33
N ASN A 75 5.20 -6.10 6.99
CA ASN A 75 3.85 -6.55 6.68
C ASN A 75 3.27 -7.39 7.82
N TYR A 76 1.95 -7.35 7.95
CA TYR A 76 1.21 -8.26 8.82
C TYR A 76 0.88 -9.55 8.06
N LEU A 77 1.16 -10.69 8.68
CA LEU A 77 0.81 -12.01 8.13
C LEU A 77 -0.65 -12.34 8.48
N LEU A 78 -1.58 -11.91 7.63
CA LEU A 78 -3.02 -12.00 7.84
C LEU A 78 -3.73 -12.54 6.60
N SER A 79 -4.92 -13.16 6.80
CA SER A 79 -5.79 -13.53 5.69
C SER A 79 -6.41 -12.31 5.00
N ASN A 80 -6.89 -12.48 3.77
CA ASN A 80 -7.64 -11.44 3.07
C ASN A 80 -8.87 -10.99 3.87
N GLU A 81 -9.59 -11.93 4.50
CA GLU A 81 -10.77 -11.67 5.32
C GLU A 81 -10.40 -10.84 6.56
N ALA A 82 -9.31 -11.19 7.24
CA ALA A 82 -8.84 -10.46 8.41
C ALA A 82 -8.42 -9.03 8.05
N ILE A 83 -7.72 -8.84 6.92
CA ILE A 83 -7.34 -7.50 6.42
C ILE A 83 -8.60 -6.71 6.06
N ARG A 84 -9.52 -7.27 5.28
CA ARG A 84 -10.79 -6.63 4.92
C ARG A 84 -11.61 -6.26 6.16
N GLY A 85 -11.68 -7.16 7.15
CA GLY A 85 -12.34 -6.91 8.44
C GLY A 85 -11.72 -5.74 9.20
N LYS A 86 -10.39 -5.61 9.16
CA LYS A 86 -9.68 -4.48 9.77
C LYS A 86 -9.96 -3.17 9.04
N LEU A 87 -9.90 -3.17 7.72
CA LEU A 87 -10.16 -1.98 6.88
C LEU A 87 -11.63 -1.54 6.96
N SER A 88 -12.57 -2.49 7.18
CA SER A 88 -14.02 -2.19 7.30
C SER A 88 -14.38 -1.36 8.53
N GLN A 89 -13.49 -1.22 9.50
CA GLN A 89 -13.65 -0.31 10.63
C GLN A 89 -13.62 1.17 10.20
N TYR A 90 -13.07 1.45 9.04
CA TYR A 90 -12.89 2.80 8.51
C TYR A 90 -13.75 3.08 7.27
N VAL A 91 -13.87 2.10 6.38
CA VAL A 91 -14.55 2.28 5.08
C VAL A 91 -15.48 1.10 4.79
N PRO A 92 -16.60 1.31 4.07
CA PRO A 92 -17.50 0.21 3.70
C PRO A 92 -16.78 -0.87 2.86
N LEU A 93 -17.10 -2.15 3.11
CA LEU A 93 -16.55 -3.27 2.35
C LEU A 93 -16.83 -3.16 0.84
N GLY A 94 -17.98 -2.61 0.47
CA GLY A 94 -18.31 -2.34 -0.93
C GLY A 94 -17.31 -1.42 -1.63
N ALA A 95 -16.81 -0.41 -0.92
CA ALA A 95 -15.79 0.50 -1.48
C ALA A 95 -14.47 -0.22 -1.78
N LEU A 96 -14.09 -1.21 -0.96
CA LEU A 96 -12.90 -2.04 -1.21
C LEU A 96 -13.11 -2.94 -2.44
N THR A 97 -14.28 -3.55 -2.57
CA THR A 97 -14.62 -4.42 -3.71
C THR A 97 -14.70 -3.63 -5.02
N ASP A 98 -15.30 -2.44 -4.99
CA ASP A 98 -15.37 -1.55 -6.15
C ASP A 98 -13.96 -1.09 -6.58
N LEU A 99 -13.11 -0.77 -5.61
CA LEU A 99 -11.73 -0.35 -5.86
C LEU A 99 -10.91 -1.49 -6.49
N GLU A 100 -11.02 -2.70 -5.95
CA GLU A 100 -10.39 -3.91 -6.52
C GLU A 100 -10.79 -4.11 -7.98
N SER A 101 -12.09 -4.06 -8.27
CA SER A 101 -12.64 -4.27 -9.62
C SER A 101 -12.16 -3.19 -10.60
N ARG A 102 -12.16 -1.92 -10.17
CA ARG A 102 -11.68 -0.79 -10.98
C ARG A 102 -10.19 -0.90 -11.26
N LEU A 103 -9.39 -1.19 -10.26
CA LEU A 103 -7.94 -1.34 -10.43
C LEU A 103 -7.61 -2.51 -11.35
N LYS A 104 -8.26 -3.65 -11.17
CA LYS A 104 -8.12 -4.80 -12.09
C LYS A 104 -8.37 -4.38 -13.53
N CYS A 105 -9.46 -3.65 -13.80
CA CYS A 105 -9.83 -3.17 -15.13
C CYS A 105 -8.79 -2.19 -15.71
N GLU A 106 -8.38 -1.18 -14.94
CA GLU A 106 -7.44 -0.16 -15.42
C GLU A 106 -6.02 -0.71 -15.58
N LEU A 107 -5.57 -1.57 -14.70
CA LEU A 107 -4.28 -2.25 -14.82
C LEU A 107 -4.26 -3.21 -16.03
N SER A 108 -5.36 -3.91 -16.31
CA SER A 108 -5.46 -4.74 -17.52
C SER A 108 -5.31 -3.93 -18.80
N LYS A 109 -5.85 -2.72 -18.84
CA LYS A 109 -5.72 -1.83 -20.01
C LYS A 109 -4.33 -1.20 -20.16
N SER A 110 -3.70 -0.83 -19.04
CA SER A 110 -2.50 0.02 -19.06
C SER A 110 -1.19 -0.75 -18.87
N VAL A 111 -1.22 -1.89 -18.17
CA VAL A 111 0.00 -2.59 -17.72
C VAL A 111 0.14 -3.96 -18.38
N SER A 112 -0.95 -4.66 -18.64
CA SER A 112 -0.90 -6.08 -19.00
C SER A 112 -0.20 -6.39 -20.33
N SER A 113 -0.15 -5.45 -21.27
CA SER A 113 0.54 -5.64 -22.57
C SER A 113 2.04 -5.37 -22.51
N VAL A 114 2.53 -4.70 -21.46
CA VAL A 114 3.92 -4.24 -21.33
C VAL A 114 4.66 -4.84 -20.13
N TYR A 115 3.93 -5.49 -19.24
CA TYR A 115 4.48 -6.07 -18.03
C TYR A 115 3.88 -7.45 -17.73
N LYS A 116 4.73 -8.42 -17.41
CA LYS A 116 4.35 -9.75 -16.93
C LYS A 116 4.97 -9.99 -15.57
N GLY A 117 4.14 -10.32 -14.57
CA GLY A 117 4.58 -10.60 -13.21
C GLY A 117 3.66 -10.02 -12.15
N TYR A 118 4.10 -10.12 -10.90
CA TYR A 118 3.37 -9.54 -9.77
C TYR A 118 3.58 -8.03 -9.69
N LEU A 119 2.53 -7.35 -9.29
CA LEU A 119 2.57 -5.92 -9.01
C LEU A 119 1.67 -5.59 -7.81
N GLY A 120 1.97 -4.49 -7.14
CA GLY A 120 1.16 -3.99 -6.03
C GLY A 120 0.79 -2.53 -6.21
N VAL A 121 -0.37 -2.16 -5.72
CA VAL A 121 -0.82 -0.77 -5.63
C VAL A 121 -0.93 -0.40 -4.16
N ASP A 122 -0.01 0.43 -3.70
CA ASP A 122 0.03 0.90 -2.32
C ASP A 122 -1.02 1.99 -2.12
N MET A 123 -1.70 1.92 -1.00
CA MET A 123 -2.83 2.76 -0.63
C MET A 123 -2.75 3.13 0.84
N MET A 124 -3.53 4.12 1.23
CA MET A 124 -3.70 4.46 2.64
C MET A 124 -5.14 4.86 2.97
N ILE A 125 -5.54 4.58 4.19
CA ILE A 125 -6.74 5.19 4.77
C ILE A 125 -6.32 6.48 5.46
N CYS A 126 -7.02 7.56 5.11
CA CYS A 126 -6.79 8.89 5.66
C CYS A 126 -7.99 9.35 6.46
N ARG A 127 -7.71 10.07 7.55
CA ARG A 127 -8.70 10.73 8.38
C ARG A 127 -8.91 12.17 7.91
N PHE A 128 -10.17 12.56 7.77
CA PHE A 128 -10.56 13.91 7.45
C PHE A 128 -11.50 14.44 8.55
N PRO A 129 -11.30 15.68 9.04
CA PRO A 129 -12.31 16.33 9.86
C PRO A 129 -13.47 16.73 8.96
N GLU A 130 -14.71 16.36 9.33
CA GLU A 130 -15.91 16.69 8.58
C GLU A 130 -17.03 17.05 9.56
N ASN A 131 -17.40 18.34 9.68
CA ASN A 131 -18.54 18.85 10.44
C ASN A 131 -18.73 18.18 11.82
N GLU A 132 -17.73 18.28 12.70
CA GLU A 132 -17.69 17.67 14.04
C GLU A 132 -17.59 16.13 14.07
N LYS A 133 -17.61 15.46 12.92
CA LYS A 133 -17.42 14.03 12.78
C LYS A 133 -16.07 13.71 12.13
N THR A 134 -15.62 12.52 12.36
CA THR A 134 -14.45 11.99 11.68
C THR A 134 -14.88 11.18 10.46
N ALA A 135 -14.48 11.60 9.27
CA ALA A 135 -14.65 10.82 8.05
C ALA A 135 -13.34 10.13 7.68
N PHE A 136 -13.44 8.90 7.18
CA PHE A 136 -12.31 8.16 6.63
C PHE A 136 -12.48 7.98 5.13
N ARG A 137 -11.38 8.14 4.39
CA ARG A 137 -11.37 7.98 2.93
C ARG A 137 -10.13 7.19 2.51
N ILE A 138 -10.26 6.41 1.44
CA ILE A 138 -9.12 5.72 0.83
C ILE A 138 -8.40 6.70 -0.09
N HIS A 139 -7.07 6.82 0.08
CA HIS A 139 -6.20 7.31 -0.96
C HIS A 139 -5.85 6.12 -1.86
N PRO A 140 -6.40 6.05 -3.08
CA PRO A 140 -6.50 4.79 -3.84
C PRO A 140 -5.22 4.41 -4.58
N CYS A 141 -4.22 5.27 -4.61
CA CYS A 141 -2.94 5.00 -5.25
C CYS A 141 -1.88 5.95 -4.68
N VAL A 142 -1.01 5.43 -3.83
CA VAL A 142 0.19 6.12 -3.35
C VAL A 142 1.36 5.79 -4.27
N GLU A 143 1.51 4.51 -4.61
CA GLU A 143 2.58 4.01 -5.48
C GLU A 143 2.11 2.75 -6.21
N ILE A 144 2.55 2.57 -7.46
CA ILE A 144 2.40 1.31 -8.20
C ILE A 144 3.77 0.65 -8.30
N ASN A 145 3.89 -0.52 -7.71
CA ASN A 145 5.10 -1.31 -7.65
C ASN A 145 5.06 -2.41 -8.74
N LEU A 146 5.63 -2.16 -9.94
CA LEU A 146 5.73 -3.14 -11.03
C LEU A 146 6.88 -4.13 -10.74
N ARG A 147 6.72 -4.91 -9.70
CA ARG A 147 7.69 -5.92 -9.25
C ARG A 147 7.06 -6.81 -8.20
N MET A 148 7.67 -7.95 -7.93
CA MET A 148 7.41 -8.67 -6.69
C MET A 148 7.82 -7.78 -5.52
N ASN A 149 6.85 -7.48 -4.64
CA ASN A 149 7.01 -6.64 -3.47
C ASN A 149 6.83 -7.45 -2.19
N MET A 150 7.00 -6.82 -1.03
CA MET A 150 6.88 -7.50 0.26
C MET A 150 5.43 -7.92 0.57
N GLY A 151 4.43 -7.23 0.03
CA GLY A 151 3.03 -7.62 0.16
C GLY A 151 2.73 -8.95 -0.53
N VAL A 152 3.20 -9.13 -1.77
CA VAL A 152 3.11 -10.39 -2.51
C VAL A 152 3.83 -11.51 -1.77
N MET A 153 5.06 -11.25 -1.28
CA MET A 153 5.80 -12.24 -0.49
C MET A 153 5.05 -12.66 0.78
N THR A 154 4.43 -11.71 1.46
CA THR A 154 3.63 -11.98 2.65
C THR A 154 2.39 -12.83 2.32
N ARG A 155 1.74 -12.60 1.17
CA ARG A 155 0.65 -13.45 0.69
C ARG A 155 1.11 -14.89 0.47
N PHE A 156 2.22 -15.11 -0.23
CA PHE A 156 2.78 -16.45 -0.41
C PHE A 156 3.13 -17.12 0.92
N LEU A 157 3.76 -16.41 1.84
CA LEU A 157 4.07 -16.94 3.16
C LEU A 157 2.80 -17.32 3.92
N TYR A 158 1.76 -16.50 3.85
CA TYR A 158 0.47 -16.83 4.47
C TYR A 158 -0.12 -18.09 3.86
N ASP A 159 -0.24 -18.13 2.53
CA ASP A 159 -0.91 -19.23 1.82
C ASP A 159 -0.15 -20.57 1.95
N CYS A 160 1.19 -20.52 2.05
CA CYS A 160 2.02 -21.73 2.16
C CYS A 160 2.18 -22.22 3.61
N TYR A 161 2.22 -21.34 4.61
CA TYR A 161 2.65 -21.70 5.96
C TYR A 161 1.63 -21.42 7.05
N VAL A 162 0.62 -20.58 6.81
CA VAL A 162 -0.41 -20.31 7.81
C VAL A 162 -1.61 -21.23 7.58
N HIS A 163 -1.64 -22.33 8.29
CA HIS A 163 -2.81 -23.20 8.29
C HIS A 163 -3.89 -22.61 9.22
N PRO A 164 -5.19 -22.66 8.88
CA PRO A 164 -6.27 -22.15 9.73
C PRO A 164 -6.26 -22.68 11.17
N LEU A 165 -5.76 -23.91 11.36
CA LEU A 165 -5.60 -24.53 12.69
C LEU A 165 -4.30 -24.13 13.41
N SER A 166 -3.29 -23.60 12.73
CA SER A 166 -2.01 -23.24 13.35
C SER A 166 -2.05 -21.91 14.09
N LEU A 167 -3.02 -21.06 13.81
CA LEU A 167 -3.25 -19.82 14.56
C LEU A 167 -3.62 -20.06 16.02
N ILE A 168 -4.11 -21.28 16.34
CA ILE A 168 -4.41 -21.70 17.72
C ILE A 168 -3.14 -22.09 18.48
N HIS A 169 -2.08 -22.52 17.78
CA HIS A 169 -0.83 -23.00 18.40
C HIS A 169 0.27 -21.95 18.53
N ILE A 170 0.15 -20.80 17.89
CA ILE A 170 1.15 -19.70 18.00
C ILE A 170 1.03 -18.96 19.35
N SER A 171 -0.04 -19.15 20.10
CA SER A 171 -0.26 -18.49 21.40
C SER A 171 0.36 -19.23 22.59
N GLU A 172 0.90 -20.42 22.44
CA GLU A 172 1.60 -21.13 23.52
C GLU A 172 3.10 -21.22 23.22
N PRO A 173 3.99 -20.53 23.97
CA PRO A 173 5.41 -20.78 23.86
C PRO A 173 5.69 -22.19 24.39
N THR A 174 6.11 -23.09 23.53
CA THR A 174 6.65 -24.39 23.93
C THR A 174 7.84 -24.13 24.83
N ARG A 175 7.68 -24.32 26.12
CA ARG A 175 8.82 -24.41 27.06
C ARG A 175 9.57 -25.68 26.72
N LEU A 176 10.76 -25.55 26.15
CA LEU A 176 11.82 -26.56 26.18
C LEU A 176 12.53 -26.50 27.50
#